data_d8589f724d8e36f39eac75f3163e5699
#
_entry.id   d8589f724d8e36f39eac75f3163e5699
#
_cell.length_a   1.000
_cell.length_b   1.000
_cell.length_c   1.000
_cell.angle_alpha   90.00
_cell.angle_beta   90.00
_cell.angle_gamma   90.00
#
_symmetry.space_group_name_H-M   'P 1'
#
loop_
_entity.id
_entity.type
_entity.pdbx_description
1 polymer ?
#
loop_
_entity_poly.entity_id
_entity_poly.type
_entity_poly.pdbx_seq_one_letter_code
_entity_poly.pdbx_strand_id
1 'polypeptide(L)'
;DGRRSEPFREEVTFNKATMKPIRLLTAPHPKYAAAALNDGLRGKRVFTYGNWAGWQDDDMEAVIDLGRQEEIAQVAFNALLDYGSHIMDAAGAKVWVSDDGETFREVYGEHYPEIPYGAVKRILRHEANFSPALRARYVKLRVMRSKQLPEAYFDRNLRPFLFIDEIYVY
;
A
#
# COMPACT_ATOMS: atom_id res chain seq x y z
N ASP A 1 25.40 4.82 35.66
CA ASP A 1 25.79 4.24 34.34
C ASP A 1 25.02 4.96 33.26
N GLY A 2 25.64 5.98 32.64
CA GLY A 2 25.06 6.72 31.54
C GLY A 2 25.14 5.94 30.24
N ARG A 3 24.33 4.87 30.05
CA ARG A 3 24.17 4.23 28.77
C ARG A 3 23.44 5.18 27.83
N ARG A 4 24.16 5.77 26.89
CA ARG A 4 23.55 6.46 25.75
C ARG A 4 22.90 5.40 24.86
N SER A 5 21.59 5.52 24.60
CA SER A 5 20.94 4.74 23.56
C SER A 5 21.54 5.13 22.21
N GLU A 6 21.74 4.15 21.33
CA GLU A 6 22.07 4.42 19.93
C GLU A 6 20.99 5.32 19.31
N PRO A 7 21.39 6.31 18.51
CA PRO A 7 20.41 7.18 17.85
C PRO A 7 19.54 6.37 16.92
N PHE A 8 18.23 6.45 17.13
CA PHE A 8 17.24 5.90 16.22
C PHE A 8 17.19 6.79 14.96
N ARG A 9 17.36 6.20 13.79
CA ARG A 9 17.26 6.89 12.50
C ARG A 9 16.13 6.29 11.70
N GLU A 10 15.19 7.13 11.28
CA GLU A 10 14.17 6.79 10.28
C GLU A 10 14.41 7.61 9.01
N GLU A 11 14.26 6.97 7.87
CA GLU A 11 14.32 7.63 6.57
C GLU A 11 12.89 7.95 6.13
N VAL A 12 12.62 9.23 5.89
CA VAL A 12 11.32 9.72 5.44
C VAL A 12 11.41 10.05 3.96
N THR A 13 10.52 9.50 3.15
CA THR A 13 10.43 9.77 1.71
C THR A 13 9.27 10.71 1.43
N PHE A 14 9.58 11.98 1.17
CA PHE A 14 8.56 12.97 0.82
C PHE A 14 8.09 12.81 -0.63
N ASN A 15 6.78 12.90 -0.82
CA ASN A 15 6.11 12.89 -2.12
C ASN A 15 4.84 13.76 -2.05
N LYS A 16 4.08 13.89 -3.15
CA LYS A 16 2.89 14.75 -3.20
C LYS A 16 1.76 14.30 -2.27
N ALA A 17 1.73 13.01 -1.88
CA ALA A 17 0.73 12.48 -0.96
C ALA A 17 1.13 12.64 0.52
N THR A 18 2.41 12.94 0.82
CA THR A 18 2.93 12.97 2.20
C THR A 18 2.13 13.95 3.07
N MET A 19 1.57 13.44 4.18
CA MET A 19 0.75 14.18 5.16
C MET A 19 -0.48 14.87 4.58
N LYS A 20 -0.94 14.45 3.40
CA LYS A 20 -2.19 14.94 2.80
C LYS A 20 -3.39 14.24 3.42
N PRO A 21 -4.58 14.87 3.40
CA PRO A 21 -5.81 14.21 3.81
C PRO A 21 -6.01 12.90 3.03
N ILE A 22 -6.14 11.80 3.76
CA ILE A 22 -6.44 10.49 3.22
C ILE A 22 -7.73 9.94 3.84
N ARG A 23 -8.61 9.40 3.01
CA ARG A 23 -9.84 8.75 3.43
C ARG A 23 -9.81 7.29 2.98
N LEU A 24 -9.78 6.38 3.93
CA LEU A 24 -9.94 4.95 3.66
C LEU A 24 -11.41 4.67 3.34
N LEU A 25 -11.67 3.97 2.24
CA LEU A 25 -13.01 3.53 1.82
C LEU A 25 -13.31 2.12 2.33
N THR A 26 -12.26 1.35 2.65
CA THR A 26 -12.34 0.03 3.28
C THR A 26 -11.50 0.04 4.56
N ALA A 27 -12.02 -0.56 5.61
CA ALA A 27 -11.35 -0.60 6.91
C ALA A 27 -10.23 -1.66 6.92
N PRO A 28 -9.03 -1.32 7.38
CA PRO A 28 -8.03 -2.33 7.69
C PRO A 28 -8.48 -3.21 8.87
N HIS A 29 -7.90 -4.40 8.98
CA HIS A 29 -8.14 -5.29 10.10
C HIS A 29 -7.77 -4.60 11.42
N PRO A 30 -8.63 -4.64 12.48
CA PRO A 30 -8.45 -3.84 13.70
C PRO A 30 -7.09 -3.99 14.37
N LYS A 31 -6.49 -5.18 14.31
CA LYS A 31 -5.15 -5.45 14.86
C LYS A 31 -4.03 -4.73 14.10
N TYR A 32 -4.26 -4.32 12.86
CA TYR A 32 -3.26 -3.77 11.94
C TYR A 32 -3.77 -2.47 11.29
N ALA A 33 -4.42 -1.62 12.07
CA ALA A 33 -5.06 -0.39 11.61
C ALA A 33 -4.29 0.89 11.99
N ALA A 34 -3.14 0.76 12.68
CA ALA A 34 -2.48 1.91 13.29
C ALA A 34 -1.55 2.68 12.35
N ALA A 35 -1.14 2.10 11.22
CA ALA A 35 -0.21 2.76 10.31
C ALA A 35 -0.92 3.82 9.47
N ALA A 36 -0.31 5.00 9.38
CA ALA A 36 -0.64 5.98 8.34
C ALA A 36 -0.06 5.49 7.01
N LEU A 37 -0.81 5.69 5.92
CA LEU A 37 -0.39 5.23 4.58
C LEU A 37 0.31 6.32 3.76
N ASN A 38 0.60 7.47 4.37
CA ASN A 38 1.20 8.61 3.68
C ASN A 38 1.99 9.54 4.63
N ASP A 39 2.63 8.96 5.65
CA ASP A 39 3.50 9.70 6.56
C ASP A 39 4.98 9.72 6.12
N GLY A 40 5.29 9.05 5.02
CA GLY A 40 6.63 8.94 4.47
C GLY A 40 7.47 7.84 5.11
N LEU A 41 6.93 7.10 6.08
CA LEU A 41 7.65 6.06 6.80
C LEU A 41 7.46 4.70 6.14
N ARG A 42 8.56 4.06 5.81
CA ARG A 42 8.54 2.73 5.19
C ARG A 42 8.33 1.62 6.21
N GLY A 43 7.56 0.64 5.84
CA GLY A 43 7.44 -0.61 6.57
C GLY A 43 8.76 -1.40 6.57
N LYS A 44 9.01 -2.10 7.68
CA LYS A 44 10.16 -3.02 7.80
C LYS A 44 9.69 -4.44 7.47
N ARG A 45 10.63 -5.34 7.18
CA ARG A 45 10.28 -6.76 6.93
C ARG A 45 9.57 -7.44 8.11
N VAL A 46 9.62 -6.86 9.30
CA VAL A 46 8.88 -7.32 10.48
C VAL A 46 7.65 -6.46 10.64
N PHE A 47 6.49 -6.97 10.22
CA PHE A 47 5.24 -6.21 10.16
C PHE A 47 4.65 -5.82 11.53
N THR A 48 5.13 -6.42 12.62
CA THR A 48 4.66 -6.14 13.98
C THR A 48 5.25 -4.87 14.59
N TYR A 49 6.23 -4.23 13.92
CA TYR A 49 6.88 -3.00 14.41
C TYR A 49 6.19 -1.70 13.95
N GLY A 50 4.93 -1.75 13.57
CA GLY A 50 4.20 -0.59 13.05
C GLY A 50 4.43 -0.37 11.56
N ASN A 51 4.04 0.80 11.02
CA ASN A 51 4.18 1.21 9.62
C ASN A 51 3.57 0.24 8.58
N TRP A 52 2.69 -0.65 9.01
CA TRP A 52 1.92 -1.54 8.14
C TRP A 52 0.45 -1.51 8.51
N ALA A 53 -0.40 -1.28 7.55
CA ALA A 53 -1.83 -1.52 7.66
C ALA A 53 -2.20 -2.81 6.91
N GLY A 54 -3.07 -3.63 7.48
CA GLY A 54 -3.39 -4.96 6.96
C GLY A 54 -4.87 -5.13 6.64
N TRP A 55 -5.18 -5.68 5.47
CA TRP A 55 -6.53 -6.04 5.03
C TRP A 55 -6.65 -7.54 4.86
N GLN A 56 -7.76 -8.11 5.32
CA GLN A 56 -8.04 -9.55 5.20
C GLN A 56 -9.40 -9.83 4.55
N ASP A 57 -10.38 -8.95 4.76
CA ASP A 57 -11.75 -9.14 4.25
C ASP A 57 -11.97 -8.43 2.92
N ASP A 58 -11.52 -7.20 2.81
CA ASP A 58 -11.69 -6.33 1.66
C ASP A 58 -10.36 -6.01 0.98
N ASP A 59 -10.41 -5.52 -0.27
CA ASP A 59 -9.28 -4.86 -0.91
C ASP A 59 -8.99 -3.54 -0.17
N MET A 60 -7.73 -3.09 -0.16
CA MET A 60 -7.43 -1.74 0.32
C MET A 60 -7.98 -0.72 -0.69
N GLU A 61 -8.74 0.26 -0.22
CA GLU A 61 -9.22 1.36 -1.07
C GLU A 61 -9.12 2.68 -0.30
N ALA A 62 -8.46 3.67 -0.91
CA ALA A 62 -8.21 4.98 -0.32
C ALA A 62 -8.35 6.10 -1.34
N VAL A 63 -8.77 7.29 -0.87
CA VAL A 63 -8.75 8.54 -1.63
C VAL A 63 -7.84 9.52 -0.92
N ILE A 64 -6.92 10.13 -1.67
CA ILE A 64 -5.98 11.15 -1.22
C ILE A 64 -6.38 12.48 -1.86
N ASP A 65 -6.56 13.53 -1.06
CA ASP A 65 -6.71 14.92 -1.52
C ASP A 65 -5.34 15.60 -1.52
N LEU A 66 -4.77 15.85 -2.68
CA LEU A 66 -3.50 16.54 -2.84
C LEU A 66 -3.57 18.04 -2.45
N GLY A 67 -4.79 18.55 -2.20
CA GLY A 67 -5.08 19.93 -1.79
C GLY A 67 -5.22 20.91 -2.96
N ARG A 68 -4.65 20.59 -4.10
CA ARG A 68 -4.76 21.33 -5.38
C ARG A 68 -4.51 20.38 -6.55
N GLN A 69 -4.77 20.84 -7.76
CA GLN A 69 -4.32 20.11 -8.95
C GLN A 69 -2.79 20.01 -8.99
N GLU A 70 -2.28 18.80 -9.12
CA GLU A 70 -0.86 18.47 -9.26
C GLU A 70 -0.63 17.70 -10.55
N GLU A 71 0.57 17.76 -11.08
CA GLU A 71 1.03 16.82 -12.12
C GLU A 71 1.38 15.50 -11.44
N ILE A 72 0.87 14.40 -11.98
CA ILE A 72 1.05 13.05 -11.44
C ILE A 72 1.73 12.20 -12.51
N ALA A 73 3.01 11.94 -12.32
CA ALA A 73 3.78 11.06 -13.20
C ALA A 73 3.75 9.59 -12.74
N GLN A 74 3.52 9.36 -11.44
CA GLN A 74 3.51 8.01 -10.87
C GLN A 74 2.62 7.96 -9.62
N VAL A 75 1.89 6.85 -9.46
CA VAL A 75 1.30 6.41 -8.20
C VAL A 75 1.93 5.07 -7.84
N ALA A 76 2.41 4.94 -6.61
CA ALA A 76 3.07 3.72 -6.16
C ALA A 76 2.68 3.36 -4.73
N PHE A 77 2.91 2.10 -4.35
CA PHE A 77 2.75 1.60 -2.99
C PHE A 77 3.71 0.44 -2.74
N ASN A 78 3.96 0.13 -1.48
CA ASN A 78 4.70 -1.08 -1.13
C ASN A 78 3.76 -2.10 -0.49
N ALA A 79 3.97 -3.37 -0.84
CA ALA A 79 3.29 -4.51 -0.23
C ALA A 79 4.32 -5.46 0.41
N LEU A 80 3.92 -6.14 1.48
CA LEU A 80 4.76 -7.15 2.14
C LEU A 80 4.38 -8.54 1.65
N LEU A 81 5.38 -9.32 1.26
CA LEU A 81 5.26 -10.76 1.07
C LEU A 81 5.88 -11.48 2.27
N ASP A 82 5.08 -12.29 2.98
CA ASP A 82 5.55 -13.16 4.07
C ASP A 82 4.67 -14.40 4.16
N TYR A 83 5.05 -15.44 3.43
CA TYR A 83 4.31 -16.70 3.42
C TYR A 83 4.19 -17.34 4.81
N GLY A 84 5.21 -17.19 5.67
CA GLY A 84 5.18 -17.72 7.03
C GLY A 84 4.09 -17.12 7.91
N SER A 85 3.61 -15.94 7.54
CA SER A 85 2.55 -15.20 8.24
C SER A 85 1.26 -15.05 7.40
N HIS A 86 1.09 -15.86 6.35
CA HIS A 86 0.00 -15.79 5.35
C HIS A 86 -0.28 -14.37 4.83
N ILE A 87 0.79 -13.59 4.66
CA ILE A 87 0.77 -12.26 4.05
C ILE A 87 1.20 -12.41 2.59
N MET A 88 0.27 -12.12 1.68
CA MET A 88 0.48 -12.24 0.24
C MET A 88 0.77 -10.89 -0.37
N ASP A 89 1.48 -10.90 -1.49
CA ASP A 89 1.62 -9.71 -2.32
C ASP A 89 0.26 -9.25 -2.85
N ALA A 90 0.20 -8.00 -3.34
CA ALA A 90 -0.96 -7.49 -4.05
C ALA A 90 -1.28 -8.36 -5.27
N ALA A 91 -2.55 -8.68 -5.49
CA ALA A 91 -3.03 -9.38 -6.68
C ALA A 91 -3.23 -8.44 -7.87
N GLY A 92 -3.15 -7.15 -7.65
CA GLY A 92 -3.30 -6.11 -8.66
C GLY A 92 -3.61 -4.76 -8.05
N ALA A 93 -3.69 -3.74 -8.90
CA ALA A 93 -4.07 -2.40 -8.48
C ALA A 93 -4.88 -1.67 -9.56
N LYS A 94 -5.65 -0.69 -9.11
CA LYS A 94 -6.35 0.27 -9.97
C LYS A 94 -6.16 1.68 -9.41
N VAL A 95 -6.01 2.64 -10.32
CA VAL A 95 -5.90 4.06 -9.98
C VAL A 95 -6.96 4.86 -10.72
N TRP A 96 -7.61 5.76 -10.02
CA TRP A 96 -8.50 6.76 -10.57
C TRP A 96 -8.04 8.14 -10.14
N VAL A 97 -8.36 9.14 -10.95
CA VAL A 97 -8.12 10.54 -10.65
C VAL A 97 -9.41 11.35 -10.75
N SER A 98 -9.46 12.46 -10.01
CA SER A 98 -10.60 13.37 -10.00
C SER A 98 -10.15 14.79 -9.68
N ASP A 99 -10.92 15.79 -10.16
CA ASP A 99 -10.71 17.21 -9.82
C ASP A 99 -11.66 17.69 -8.72
N ASP A 100 -12.84 17.06 -8.60
CA ASP A 100 -13.90 17.42 -7.67
C ASP A 100 -14.00 16.49 -6.43
N GLY A 101 -13.38 15.31 -6.48
CA GLY A 101 -13.44 14.29 -5.42
C GLY A 101 -14.72 13.46 -5.45
N GLU A 102 -15.59 13.64 -6.45
CA GLU A 102 -16.86 12.93 -6.64
C GLU A 102 -16.83 12.09 -7.91
N THR A 103 -16.45 12.67 -9.03
CA THR A 103 -16.38 12.02 -10.34
C THR A 103 -14.96 11.52 -10.60
N PHE A 104 -14.78 10.21 -10.56
CA PHE A 104 -13.49 9.56 -10.74
C PHE A 104 -13.37 8.89 -12.11
N ARG A 105 -12.24 9.13 -12.80
CA ARG A 105 -11.87 8.50 -14.06
C ARG A 105 -10.74 7.49 -13.82
N GLU A 106 -10.96 6.22 -14.23
CA GLU A 106 -9.91 5.20 -14.18
C GLU A 106 -8.79 5.54 -15.16
N VAL A 107 -7.55 5.47 -14.68
CA VAL A 107 -6.32 5.81 -15.44
C VAL A 107 -5.31 4.66 -15.45
N TYR A 108 -5.50 3.67 -14.58
CA TYR A 108 -4.65 2.49 -14.51
C TYR A 108 -5.43 1.31 -13.92
N GLY A 109 -5.17 0.12 -14.45
CA GLY A 109 -5.68 -1.14 -13.91
C GLY A 109 -4.81 -2.30 -14.38
N GLU A 110 -4.26 -3.05 -13.43
CA GLU A 110 -3.39 -4.20 -13.70
C GLU A 110 -3.61 -5.31 -12.68
N HIS A 111 -3.49 -6.56 -13.15
CA HIS A 111 -3.38 -7.75 -12.32
C HIS A 111 -1.92 -8.20 -12.29
N TYR A 112 -1.43 -8.46 -11.09
CA TYR A 112 -0.05 -8.90 -10.91
C TYR A 112 0.06 -10.42 -10.94
N PRO A 113 1.15 -10.96 -11.47
CA PRO A 113 1.38 -12.40 -11.46
C PRO A 113 1.53 -12.92 -10.03
N GLU A 114 0.98 -14.11 -9.78
CA GLU A 114 1.16 -14.78 -8.50
C GLU A 114 2.64 -15.11 -8.29
N ILE A 115 3.14 -14.79 -7.09
CA ILE A 115 4.50 -15.15 -6.70
C ILE A 115 4.49 -16.61 -6.26
N PRO A 116 5.46 -17.44 -6.73
CA PRO A 116 5.53 -18.85 -6.37
C PRO A 116 5.65 -19.04 -4.85
N TYR A 117 4.93 -20.02 -4.31
CA TYR A 117 5.02 -20.39 -2.90
C TYR A 117 6.46 -20.73 -2.49
N GLY A 118 6.86 -20.30 -1.30
CA GLY A 118 8.22 -20.47 -0.78
C GLY A 118 9.18 -19.34 -1.18
N ALA A 119 8.73 -18.34 -1.94
CA ALA A 119 9.55 -17.16 -2.20
C ALA A 119 9.97 -16.46 -0.91
N VAL A 120 11.18 -15.89 -0.93
CA VAL A 120 11.76 -15.21 0.23
C VAL A 120 10.92 -14.00 0.63
N LYS A 121 10.71 -13.85 1.94
CA LYS A 121 10.06 -12.66 2.54
C LYS A 121 10.72 -11.37 2.08
N ARG A 122 9.92 -10.46 1.52
CA ARG A 122 10.38 -9.18 0.99
C ARG A 122 9.28 -8.15 0.92
N ILE A 123 9.71 -6.91 0.79
CA ILE A 123 8.84 -5.78 0.45
C ILE A 123 8.89 -5.62 -1.07
N LEU A 124 7.72 -5.53 -1.70
CA LEU A 124 7.56 -5.30 -3.13
C LEU A 124 6.99 -3.91 -3.35
N ARG A 125 7.57 -3.19 -4.31
CA ARG A 125 7.06 -1.91 -4.74
C ARG A 125 6.31 -2.09 -6.06
N HIS A 126 5.08 -1.60 -6.09
CA HIS A 126 4.22 -1.57 -7.26
C HIS A 126 4.04 -0.13 -7.74
N GLU A 127 4.04 0.08 -9.06
CA GLU A 127 4.08 1.40 -9.67
C GLU A 127 3.12 1.48 -10.86
N ALA A 128 2.26 2.49 -10.86
CA ALA A 128 1.50 2.94 -12.01
C ALA A 128 2.15 4.20 -12.58
N ASN A 129 2.77 4.10 -13.75
CA ASN A 129 3.49 5.19 -14.38
C ASN A 129 2.63 5.84 -15.48
N PHE A 130 2.68 7.15 -15.58
CA PHE A 130 1.90 7.94 -16.54
C PHE A 130 2.81 8.79 -17.42
N SER A 131 2.70 8.58 -18.74
CA SER A 131 3.40 9.38 -19.73
C SER A 131 2.45 9.69 -20.91
N PRO A 132 2.05 10.97 -21.12
CA PRO A 132 2.40 12.15 -20.29
C PRO A 132 1.82 12.08 -18.86
N ALA A 133 2.37 12.89 -17.96
CA ALA A 133 1.85 13.03 -16.59
C ALA A 133 0.38 13.49 -16.62
N LEU A 134 -0.39 12.99 -15.67
CA LEU A 134 -1.79 13.37 -15.48
C LEU A 134 -1.89 14.65 -14.64
N ARG A 135 -2.99 15.39 -14.77
CA ARG A 135 -3.31 16.50 -13.85
C ARG A 135 -4.58 16.17 -13.11
N ALA A 136 -4.53 16.20 -11.78
CA ALA A 136 -5.70 16.02 -10.91
C ALA A 136 -5.42 16.50 -9.49
N ARG A 137 -6.49 16.72 -8.71
CA ARG A 137 -6.40 17.02 -7.28
C ARG A 137 -6.55 15.77 -6.41
N TYR A 138 -7.39 14.83 -6.80
CA TYR A 138 -7.68 13.63 -6.03
C TYR A 138 -7.13 12.39 -6.72
N VAL A 139 -6.53 11.52 -5.94
CA VAL A 139 -6.08 10.19 -6.36
C VAL A 139 -6.82 9.14 -5.55
N LYS A 140 -7.51 8.22 -6.23
CA LYS A 140 -8.07 7.03 -5.62
C LYS A 140 -7.24 5.82 -6.03
N LEU A 141 -6.78 5.06 -5.03
CA LEU A 141 -6.04 3.81 -5.20
C LEU A 141 -6.85 2.67 -4.61
N ARG A 142 -7.00 1.60 -5.38
CA ARG A 142 -7.45 0.29 -4.90
C ARG A 142 -6.32 -0.71 -5.10
N VAL A 143 -5.94 -1.42 -4.04
CA VAL A 143 -5.00 -2.52 -4.10
C VAL A 143 -5.77 -3.81 -3.83
N MET A 144 -5.79 -4.67 -4.81
CA MET A 144 -6.50 -5.94 -4.76
C MET A 144 -5.68 -6.96 -3.95
N ARG A 145 -6.32 -7.59 -2.97
CA ARG A 145 -5.70 -8.65 -2.20
C ARG A 145 -5.84 -10.01 -2.90
N SER A 146 -4.95 -10.94 -2.60
CA SER A 146 -5.15 -12.35 -2.92
C SER A 146 -6.34 -12.90 -2.11
N LYS A 147 -7.28 -13.55 -2.78
CA LYS A 147 -8.48 -14.12 -2.13
C LYS A 147 -8.20 -15.49 -1.53
N GLN A 148 -7.20 -16.17 -2.03
CA GLN A 148 -6.82 -17.52 -1.63
C GLN A 148 -5.31 -17.60 -1.43
N LEU A 149 -4.90 -18.52 -0.56
CA LEU A 149 -3.51 -18.90 -0.41
C LEU A 149 -3.10 -19.82 -1.57
N PRO A 150 -1.80 -19.83 -1.96
CA PRO A 150 -1.30 -20.73 -2.99
C PRO A 150 -1.66 -22.19 -2.71
N GLU A 151 -1.85 -22.98 -3.78
CA GLU A 151 -2.24 -24.39 -3.66
C GLU A 151 -1.31 -25.20 -2.77
N ALA A 152 -0.03 -24.92 -2.84
CA ALA A 152 1.01 -25.57 -2.03
C ALA A 152 1.10 -25.09 -0.58
N TYR A 153 0.22 -24.16 -0.16
CA TYR A 153 0.27 -23.65 1.21
C TYR A 153 -0.14 -24.71 2.22
N PHE A 154 0.56 -24.80 3.37
CA PHE A 154 0.41 -25.85 4.38
C PHE A 154 -0.99 -25.91 5.01
N ASP A 155 -1.69 -24.76 5.10
CA ASP A 155 -3.08 -24.70 5.59
C ASP A 155 -3.89 -23.70 4.76
N ARG A 156 -4.72 -24.22 3.88
CA ARG A 156 -5.56 -23.43 2.97
C ARG A 156 -6.81 -22.83 3.63
N ASN A 157 -7.11 -23.20 4.87
CA ASN A 157 -8.21 -22.62 5.63
C ASN A 157 -7.85 -21.25 6.22
N LEU A 158 -6.56 -20.93 6.28
CA LEU A 158 -6.09 -19.60 6.65
C LEU A 158 -6.46 -18.60 5.56
N ARG A 159 -6.80 -17.39 5.99
CA ARG A 159 -7.16 -16.30 5.09
C ARG A 159 -5.93 -15.42 4.83
N PRO A 160 -5.60 -15.12 3.57
CA PRO A 160 -4.46 -14.27 3.27
C PRO A 160 -4.70 -12.84 3.72
N PHE A 161 -3.64 -12.19 4.19
CA PHE A 161 -3.56 -10.77 4.42
C PHE A 161 -2.90 -10.05 3.24
N LEU A 162 -3.34 -8.82 2.99
CA LEU A 162 -2.62 -7.79 2.26
C LEU A 162 -2.08 -6.77 3.26
N PHE A 163 -0.79 -6.46 3.22
CA PHE A 163 -0.16 -5.43 4.06
C PHE A 163 0.42 -4.33 3.18
N ILE A 164 0.03 -3.09 3.45
CA ILE A 164 0.51 -1.87 2.76
C ILE A 164 1.16 -0.97 3.81
N ASP A 165 2.33 -0.38 3.48
CA ASP A 165 3.00 0.59 4.36
C ASP A 165 2.74 2.04 3.95
N GLU A 166 2.93 2.36 2.69
CA GLU A 166 2.95 3.74 2.21
C GLU A 166 2.40 3.84 0.78
N ILE A 167 1.70 4.94 0.49
CA ILE A 167 1.23 5.32 -0.83
C ILE A 167 2.02 6.55 -1.29
N TYR A 168 2.58 6.47 -2.48
CA TYR A 168 3.38 7.53 -3.08
C TYR A 168 2.67 8.14 -4.28
N VAL A 169 2.76 9.46 -4.44
CA VAL A 169 2.33 10.21 -5.63
C VAL A 169 3.46 11.14 -6.06
N TYR A 170 3.99 10.93 -7.26
CA TYR A 170 5.08 11.74 -7.82
C TYR A 170 4.67 12.52 -9.07
#